data_732b7a3d41d5c8cb53cd418de6bb663b
#
_entry.id   732b7a3d41d5c8cb53cd418de6bb663b
#
_cell.length_a   1.000
_cell.length_b   1.000
_cell.length_c   1.000
_cell.angle_alpha   90.00
_cell.angle_beta   90.00
_cell.angle_gamma   90.00
#
_symmetry.space_group_name_H-M   'P 1'
#
loop_
_entity.id
_entity.type
_entity.pdbx_description
1 polymer ?
#
loop_
_entity_poly.entity_id
_entity_poly.type
_entity_poly.pdbx_seq_one_letter_code
_entity_poly.pdbx_strand_id
1 'polypeptide(L)' 'MSATALLDNSHYEQACDQAIAMCDGNLRSTIKALIMANEYLEAELQDMQEAMSAALERLSRVKASAA' A
#
# COMPACT_ATOMS: atom_id res chain seq x y z
N MET A 1 -24.77 -3.55 10.42
CA MET A 1 -23.45 -3.95 9.95
C MET A 1 -23.50 -5.33 9.35
N SER A 2 -22.80 -5.54 8.25
CA SER A 2 -22.76 -6.84 7.61
C SER A 2 -21.82 -7.79 8.37
N ALA A 3 -22.00 -9.09 8.16
CA ALA A 3 -21.11 -10.10 8.73
C ALA A 3 -19.67 -9.91 8.24
N THR A 4 -19.51 -9.41 7.03
CA THR A 4 -18.20 -9.13 6.45
C THR A 4 -17.44 -8.09 7.28
N ALA A 5 -18.12 -7.04 7.72
CA ALA A 5 -17.50 -5.99 8.54
C ALA A 5 -17.02 -6.53 9.88
N LEU A 6 -17.77 -7.49 10.47
CA LEU A 6 -17.37 -8.12 11.72
C LEU A 6 -16.15 -9.01 11.54
N LEU A 7 -16.08 -9.76 10.43
CA LEU A 7 -14.93 -10.59 10.11
C LEU A 7 -13.69 -9.73 9.86
N ASP A 8 -13.85 -8.61 9.15
CA ASP A 8 -12.76 -7.68 8.89
C ASP A 8 -12.21 -7.10 10.18
N ASN A 9 -13.10 -6.78 11.13
CA ASN A 9 -12.70 -6.26 12.44
C ASN A 9 -11.85 -7.28 13.20
N SER A 10 -12.27 -8.57 13.18
CA SER A 10 -11.51 -9.63 13.83
C SER A 10 -10.13 -9.81 13.21
N HIS A 11 -10.05 -9.71 11.89
CA HIS A 11 -8.79 -9.79 11.17
C HIS A 11 -7.85 -8.65 11.58
N TYR A 12 -8.38 -7.43 11.68
CA TYR A 12 -7.56 -6.28 12.06
C TYR A 12 -7.10 -6.36 13.51
N GLU A 13 -7.93 -6.89 14.41
CA GLU A 13 -7.54 -7.10 15.81
C GLU A 13 -6.32 -8.03 15.89
N GLN A 14 -6.37 -9.15 15.17
CA GLN A 14 -5.25 -10.09 15.13
C GLN A 14 -4.01 -9.46 14.52
N ALA A 15 -4.17 -8.69 13.46
CA ALA A 15 -3.06 -8.01 12.81
C ALA A 15 -2.39 -7.00 13.74
N CYS A 16 -3.19 -6.29 14.55
CA CYS A 16 -2.66 -5.37 15.56
C CYS A 16 -1.80 -6.11 16.57
N ASP A 17 -2.32 -7.22 17.10
CA ASP A 17 -1.61 -8.02 18.09
C ASP A 17 -0.28 -8.53 17.55
N GLN A 18 -0.28 -8.99 16.30
CA GLN A 18 0.94 -9.46 15.64
C GLN A 18 1.95 -8.33 15.45
N ALA A 19 1.50 -7.17 14.99
CA ALA A 19 2.36 -6.03 14.77
C ALA A 19 3.02 -5.55 16.07
N ILE A 20 2.24 -5.50 17.15
CA ILE A 20 2.73 -5.10 18.46
C ILE A 20 3.75 -6.11 18.97
N ALA A 21 3.48 -7.41 18.80
CA ALA A 21 4.39 -8.47 19.22
C ALA A 21 5.74 -8.39 18.46
N MET A 22 5.70 -8.06 17.19
CA MET A 22 6.92 -7.90 16.38
C MET A 22 7.80 -6.76 16.87
N CYS A 23 7.23 -5.79 17.58
CA CYS A 23 7.96 -4.66 18.15
C CYS A 23 8.14 -4.81 19.66
N ASP A 24 8.16 -6.03 20.16
CA ASP A 24 8.36 -6.36 21.58
C ASP A 24 7.37 -5.67 22.52
N GLY A 25 6.14 -5.48 22.06
CA GLY A 25 5.08 -4.84 22.83
C GLY A 25 5.15 -3.32 22.88
N ASN A 26 6.06 -2.70 22.15
CA ASN A 26 6.21 -1.25 22.15
C ASN A 26 5.26 -0.61 21.13
N LEU A 27 4.21 0.03 21.62
CA LEU A 27 3.17 0.61 20.76
C LEU A 27 3.69 1.74 19.88
N ARG A 28 4.54 2.59 20.42
CA ARG A 28 5.09 3.71 19.64
C ARG A 28 5.96 3.22 18.51
N SER A 29 6.81 2.23 18.78
CA SER A 29 7.64 1.61 17.73
C SER A 29 6.78 0.96 16.66
N THR A 30 5.67 0.34 17.05
CA THR A 30 4.72 -0.28 16.13
C THR A 30 4.13 0.76 15.19
N ILE A 31 3.65 1.86 15.75
CA ILE A 31 3.06 2.95 14.97
C ILE A 31 4.11 3.54 14.01
N LYS A 32 5.30 3.79 14.51
CA LYS A 32 6.40 4.32 13.70
C LYS A 32 6.71 3.41 12.51
N ALA A 33 6.80 2.11 12.76
CA ALA A 33 7.06 1.13 11.71
C ALA A 33 5.97 1.13 10.66
N LEU A 34 4.70 1.23 11.07
CA LEU A 34 3.58 1.25 10.16
C LEU A 34 3.54 2.54 9.32
N ILE A 35 3.89 3.67 9.93
CA ILE A 35 3.98 4.94 9.20
C ILE A 35 5.06 4.84 8.13
N MET A 36 6.23 4.29 8.46
CA MET A 36 7.32 4.11 7.52
C MET A 36 6.93 3.16 6.39
N ALA A 37 6.26 2.05 6.72
CA ALA A 37 5.77 1.11 5.72
C ALA A 37 4.76 1.76 4.79
N ASN A 38 3.86 2.58 5.33
CA ASN A 38 2.86 3.28 4.54
C ASN A 38 3.51 4.27 3.57
N GLU A 39 4.49 5.03 4.03
CA GLU A 39 5.23 5.96 3.18
C GLU A 39 5.98 5.24 2.07
N TYR A 40 6.57 4.09 2.38
CA TYR A 40 7.25 3.27 1.38
C TYR A 40 6.28 2.79 0.30
N LEU A 41 5.11 2.31 0.71
CA LEU A 41 4.10 1.84 -0.24
C LEU A 41 3.55 2.98 -1.10
N GLU A 42 3.38 4.16 -0.53
CA GLU A 42 2.95 5.35 -1.28
C GLU A 42 3.98 5.73 -2.34
N ALA A 43 5.27 5.69 -1.98
CA ALA A 43 6.34 5.98 -2.92
C ALA A 43 6.38 4.95 -4.07
N GLU A 44 6.22 3.66 -3.75
CA GLU A 44 6.17 2.63 -4.77
C GLU A 44 4.98 2.81 -5.70
N LEU A 45 3.82 3.14 -5.15
CA LEU A 45 2.63 3.39 -5.95
C LEU A 45 2.84 4.55 -6.91
N GLN A 46 3.45 5.63 -6.43
CA GLN A 46 3.76 6.79 -7.25
C GLN A 46 4.71 6.42 -8.40
N ASP A 47 5.77 5.67 -8.10
CA ASP A 47 6.72 5.22 -9.12
C ASP A 47 6.04 4.37 -10.19
N MET A 48 5.15 3.47 -9.78
CA MET A 48 4.41 2.62 -10.72
C MET A 48 3.47 3.45 -11.59
N GLN A 49 2.80 4.44 -11.01
CA GLN A 49 1.91 5.35 -11.75
C GLN A 49 2.68 6.15 -12.77
N GLU A 50 3.84 6.65 -12.42
CA GLU A 50 4.70 7.41 -13.31
C GLU A 50 5.22 6.52 -14.46
N ALA A 51 5.61 5.30 -14.15
CA ALA A 51 6.06 4.33 -15.15
C ALA A 51 4.93 3.99 -16.13
N MET A 52 3.72 3.81 -15.62
CA MET A 52 2.55 3.52 -16.46
C MET A 52 2.24 4.70 -17.37
N SER A 53 2.24 5.91 -16.83
CA SER A 53 1.99 7.12 -17.61
C SER A 53 3.02 7.30 -18.73
N ALA A 54 4.29 7.04 -18.44
CA ALA A 54 5.36 7.12 -19.42
C ALA A 54 5.18 6.06 -20.51
N ALA A 55 4.78 4.86 -20.14
CA ALA A 55 4.53 3.77 -21.11
C ALA A 55 3.37 4.11 -22.02
N LEU A 56 2.27 4.64 -21.47
CA LEU A 56 1.11 5.04 -22.25
C LEU A 56 1.44 6.16 -23.20
N GLU A 57 2.25 7.11 -22.75
CA GLU A 57 2.70 8.21 -23.59
C GLU A 57 3.53 7.72 -24.77
N ARG A 58 4.46 6.79 -24.52
CA ARG A 58 5.25 6.20 -25.59
C ARG A 58 4.38 5.44 -26.59
N LEU A 59 3.41 4.70 -26.10
CA LEU A 59 2.48 3.97 -26.96
C LEU A 59 1.67 4.93 -27.85
N SER A 60 1.22 6.03 -27.29
CA SER A 60 0.51 7.06 -28.06
C SER A 60 1.37 7.63 -29.17
N ARG A 61 2.64 7.90 -28.92
CA ARG A 61 3.58 8.38 -29.91
C ARG A 61 3.81 7.38 -31.03
N VAL A 62 3.94 6.11 -30.68
CA VAL A 62 4.11 5.02 -31.67
C VAL A 62 2.89 4.96 -32.59
N LYS A 63 1.68 5.02 -32.03
CA LYS A 63 0.44 5.03 -32.80
C LYS A 63 0.37 6.23 -33.74
N ALA A 64 0.73 7.41 -33.25
CA ALA A 64 0.74 8.62 -34.06
C ALA A 64 1.75 8.53 -35.19
N SER A 65 2.92 7.94 -34.96
CA SER A 65 3.96 7.76 -35.98
C SER A 65 3.56 6.73 -37.02
N ALA A 66 2.77 5.73 -36.66
CA ALA A 66 2.31 4.67 -37.58
C ALA A 66 1.16 5.10 -38.45
N ALA A 67 0.45 6.16 -38.15
CA ALA A 67 -0.71 6.62 -38.90
C ALA A 67 -0.36 7.33 -40.22
#